data_9b9b8f5a64796f956ba70ae15e0d0611
#
_entry.id   9b9b8f5a64796f956ba70ae15e0d0611
#
_cell.length_a   1.000
_cell.length_b   1.000
_cell.length_c   1.000
_cell.angle_alpha   90.00
_cell.angle_beta   90.00
_cell.angle_gamma   90.00
#
_symmetry.space_group_name_H-M   'P 1'
#
loop_
_entity.id
_entity.type
_entity.pdbx_description
1 polymer ?
#
loop_
_entity_poly.entity_id
_entity_poly.type
_entity_poly.pdbx_seq_one_letter_code
_entity_poly.pdbx_strand_id
1 'polypeptide(L)'
;MPVCSTTDELTRAVRTFYAERVTHFGYTGFSWEIDDVFHQRSVYLVVADGSGNLVMTCRGTHHRPGAVLPFEMALRDGGPSYALDPELPVMDFNTFTYRPGTYETAMPLQIAGLACYARHQGARRAFCLYDVKNDRIRRAYTAFGWEHAPDFPDPIYFPTYGRVEEGEFKPSQWRVFQWTEETIDRLDREARGRFVVR
;
A
#
# COMPACT_ATOMS: atom_id res chain seq x y z
N MET A 1 21.92 13.29 9.90
CA MET A 1 21.48 12.05 9.27
C MET A 1 20.93 11.17 10.38
N PRO A 2 19.69 10.76 10.37
CA PRO A 2 19.23 9.76 11.31
C PRO A 2 20.04 8.47 11.03
N VAL A 3 20.69 7.95 12.06
CA VAL A 3 21.28 6.63 12.02
C VAL A 3 20.13 5.67 11.74
N CYS A 4 20.18 4.96 10.63
CA CYS A 4 19.22 3.89 10.36
C CYS A 4 19.38 2.89 11.51
N SER A 5 18.42 2.87 12.40
CA SER A 5 18.26 1.83 13.40
C SER A 5 18.21 0.48 12.67
N THR A 6 18.49 -0.60 13.38
CA THR A 6 18.44 -1.95 12.81
C THR A 6 17.10 -2.18 12.08
N THR A 7 17.09 -3.05 11.10
CA THR A 7 15.86 -3.39 10.33
C THR A 7 14.68 -3.69 11.25
N ASP A 8 14.91 -4.33 12.39
CA ASP A 8 13.89 -4.69 13.39
C ASP A 8 13.31 -3.46 14.12
N GLU A 9 14.13 -2.45 14.42
CA GLU A 9 13.66 -1.22 15.06
C GLU A 9 12.81 -0.39 14.08
N LEU A 10 13.24 -0.28 12.82
CA LEU A 10 12.46 0.39 11.80
C LEU A 10 11.12 -0.33 11.56
N THR A 11 11.14 -1.65 11.45
CA THR A 11 9.93 -2.46 11.30
C THR A 11 8.97 -2.22 12.47
N ARG A 12 9.47 -2.22 13.70
CA ARG A 12 8.65 -1.94 14.88
C ARG A 12 8.07 -0.54 14.85
N ALA A 13 8.87 0.47 14.51
CA ALA A 13 8.41 1.85 14.41
C ALA A 13 7.32 2.02 13.33
N VAL A 14 7.48 1.40 12.16
CA VAL A 14 6.48 1.41 11.08
C VAL A 14 5.18 0.74 11.53
N ARG A 15 5.26 -0.42 12.20
CA ARG A 15 4.08 -1.13 12.71
C ARG A 15 3.33 -0.32 13.76
N THR A 16 4.04 0.29 14.70
CA THR A 16 3.42 1.18 15.69
C THR A 16 2.73 2.35 15.02
N PHE A 17 3.41 3.03 14.11
CA PHE A 17 2.85 4.15 13.35
C PHE A 17 1.61 3.75 12.55
N TYR A 18 1.61 2.59 11.89
CA TYR A 18 0.46 2.07 11.16
C TYR A 18 -0.71 1.77 12.10
N ALA A 19 -0.48 1.05 13.21
CA ALA A 19 -1.53 0.69 14.16
C ALA A 19 -2.24 1.92 14.75
N GLU A 20 -1.48 2.94 15.12
CA GLU A 20 -2.04 4.21 15.59
C GLU A 20 -2.91 4.90 14.52
N ARG A 21 -2.48 4.87 13.26
CA ARG A 21 -3.21 5.52 12.16
C ARG A 21 -4.46 4.74 11.77
N VAL A 22 -4.40 3.42 11.70
CA VAL A 22 -5.56 2.55 11.45
C VAL A 22 -6.68 2.83 12.45
N THR A 23 -6.33 2.88 13.74
CA THR A 23 -7.28 3.21 14.80
C THR A 23 -7.82 4.64 14.66
N HIS A 24 -6.96 5.60 14.34
CA HIS A 24 -7.37 7.00 14.12
C HIS A 24 -8.36 7.15 12.95
N PHE A 25 -8.23 6.35 11.90
CA PHE A 25 -9.16 6.32 10.77
C PHE A 25 -10.42 5.49 11.04
N GLY A 26 -10.58 4.95 12.23
CA GLY A 26 -11.74 4.21 12.67
C GLY A 26 -11.81 2.77 12.18
N TYR A 27 -10.70 2.24 11.66
CA TYR A 27 -10.64 0.80 11.32
C TYR A 27 -10.33 -0.03 12.55
N THR A 28 -10.83 -1.26 12.55
CA THR A 28 -10.57 -2.28 13.56
C THR A 28 -10.36 -3.65 12.93
N GLY A 29 -9.84 -4.60 13.71
CA GLY A 29 -9.67 -6.00 13.29
C GLY A 29 -8.44 -6.28 12.42
N PHE A 30 -7.51 -5.34 12.30
CA PHE A 30 -6.22 -5.60 11.65
C PHE A 30 -5.40 -6.59 12.49
N SER A 31 -4.89 -7.66 11.86
CA SER A 31 -4.07 -8.67 12.51
C SER A 31 -2.65 -8.68 11.95
N TRP A 32 -1.66 -8.43 12.81
CA TRP A 32 -0.25 -8.57 12.44
C TRP A 32 0.15 -10.02 12.20
N GLU A 33 -0.50 -10.99 12.82
CA GLU A 33 -0.22 -12.41 12.61
C GLU A 33 -0.51 -12.82 11.17
N ILE A 34 -1.64 -12.36 10.61
CA ILE A 34 -1.97 -12.57 9.20
C ILE A 34 -0.98 -11.78 8.32
N ASP A 35 -0.64 -10.57 8.72
CA ASP A 35 0.25 -9.69 7.99
C ASP A 35 1.70 -10.21 7.93
N ASP A 36 2.16 -10.91 8.96
CA ASP A 36 3.51 -11.47 9.05
C ASP A 36 3.82 -12.51 7.95
N VAL A 37 2.80 -13.16 7.40
CA VAL A 37 2.94 -14.05 6.22
C VAL A 37 3.62 -13.34 5.05
N PHE A 38 3.44 -12.03 4.92
CA PHE A 38 4.00 -11.23 3.83
C PHE A 38 5.34 -10.60 4.17
N HIS A 39 5.72 -10.54 5.44
CA HIS A 39 6.88 -9.77 5.92
C HIS A 39 8.18 -10.11 5.19
N GLN A 40 8.49 -11.39 5.00
CA GLN A 40 9.72 -11.85 4.34
C GLN A 40 9.82 -11.47 2.84
N ARG A 41 8.71 -11.10 2.23
CA ARG A 41 8.59 -10.71 0.82
C ARG A 41 8.31 -9.23 0.64
N SER A 42 8.36 -8.49 1.72
CA SER A 42 7.97 -7.08 1.75
C SER A 42 9.12 -6.18 2.10
N VAL A 43 9.01 -4.95 1.63
CA VAL A 43 9.83 -3.83 2.07
C VAL A 43 8.94 -2.72 2.57
N TYR A 44 9.44 -1.92 3.48
CA TYR A 44 8.77 -0.70 3.92
C TYR A 44 9.44 0.51 3.26
N LEU A 45 8.64 1.30 2.56
CA LEU A 45 9.04 2.59 2.05
C LEU A 45 8.52 3.66 3.01
N VAL A 46 9.42 4.48 3.51
CA VAL A 46 9.11 5.46 4.55
C VAL A 46 9.53 6.86 4.13
N VAL A 47 8.72 7.83 4.49
CA VAL A 47 9.10 9.25 4.44
C VAL A 47 9.23 9.72 5.89
N ALA A 48 10.35 10.38 6.20
CA ALA A 48 10.61 10.96 7.50
C ALA A 48 10.80 12.48 7.38
N ASP A 49 10.48 13.21 8.44
CA ASP A 49 10.78 14.64 8.55
C ASP A 49 12.27 14.90 8.84
N GLY A 50 12.66 16.16 8.89
CA GLY A 50 14.05 16.57 9.16
C GLY A 50 14.59 16.12 10.53
N SER A 51 13.72 15.71 11.44
CA SER A 51 14.06 15.17 12.76
C SER A 51 14.08 13.64 12.78
N GLY A 52 13.77 12.98 11.65
CA GLY A 52 13.75 11.52 11.53
C GLY A 52 12.44 10.87 11.97
N ASN A 53 11.40 11.65 12.30
CA ASN A 53 10.10 11.06 12.63
C ASN A 53 9.38 10.60 11.38
N LEU A 54 8.73 9.43 11.47
CA LEU A 54 7.91 8.92 10.38
C LEU A 54 6.73 9.85 10.08
N VAL A 55 6.57 10.24 8.84
CA VAL A 55 5.44 11.06 8.36
C VAL A 55 4.56 10.30 7.38
N MET A 56 5.11 9.34 6.65
CA MET A 56 4.35 8.45 5.77
C MET A 56 5.06 7.11 5.63
N THR A 57 4.28 6.04 5.51
CA THR A 57 4.78 4.69 5.26
C THR A 57 3.90 3.97 4.26
N CYS A 58 4.51 3.04 3.54
CA CYS A 58 3.83 2.08 2.69
C CYS A 58 4.64 0.78 2.68
N ARG A 59 3.97 -0.35 2.57
CA ARG A 59 4.60 -1.64 2.34
C ARG A 59 4.48 -2.03 0.86
N GLY A 60 5.58 -2.45 0.25
CA GLY A 60 5.60 -3.12 -1.04
C GLY A 60 5.81 -4.61 -0.86
N THR A 61 4.87 -5.42 -1.30
CA THR A 61 4.94 -6.89 -1.26
C THR A 61 5.15 -7.43 -2.67
N HIS A 62 6.18 -8.25 -2.86
CA HIS A 62 6.47 -8.87 -4.14
C HIS A 62 5.60 -10.09 -4.38
N HIS A 63 5.06 -10.20 -5.58
CA HIS A 63 4.50 -11.44 -6.08
C HIS A 63 5.62 -12.41 -6.44
N ARG A 64 5.44 -13.67 -6.07
CA ARG A 64 6.35 -14.78 -6.40
C ARG A 64 5.54 -16.03 -6.69
N PRO A 65 6.00 -16.92 -7.58
CA PRO A 65 5.32 -18.18 -7.83
C PRO A 65 5.03 -18.95 -6.53
N GLY A 66 3.79 -19.42 -6.40
CA GLY A 66 3.34 -20.17 -5.22
C GLY A 66 3.06 -19.34 -3.96
N ALA A 67 3.10 -18.01 -4.06
CA ALA A 67 2.83 -17.13 -2.93
C ALA A 67 1.83 -16.01 -3.28
N VAL A 68 0.74 -15.96 -2.57
CA VAL A 68 -0.34 -14.98 -2.77
C VAL A 68 0.06 -13.56 -2.31
N LEU A 69 -0.56 -12.55 -2.91
CA LEU A 69 -0.51 -11.17 -2.42
C LEU A 69 -1.62 -10.90 -1.40
N PRO A 70 -1.49 -9.84 -0.58
CA PRO A 70 -2.52 -9.51 0.41
C PRO A 70 -3.93 -9.45 -0.15
N PHE A 71 -4.15 -8.81 -1.31
CA PHE A 71 -5.50 -8.69 -1.87
C PHE A 71 -6.07 -10.01 -2.42
N GLU A 72 -5.24 -10.99 -2.77
CA GLU A 72 -5.69 -12.32 -3.19
C GLU A 72 -6.28 -13.14 -2.03
N MET A 73 -5.99 -12.75 -0.78
CA MET A 73 -6.60 -13.33 0.42
C MET A 73 -7.96 -12.71 0.77
N ALA A 74 -8.35 -11.63 0.11
CA ALA A 74 -9.62 -10.99 0.32
C ALA A 74 -10.76 -11.79 -0.31
N LEU A 75 -11.95 -11.66 0.24
CA LEU A 75 -13.18 -12.22 -0.32
C LEU A 75 -13.86 -11.20 -1.22
N ARG A 76 -14.77 -11.66 -2.07
CA ARG A 76 -15.69 -10.82 -2.83
C ARG A 76 -17.09 -11.41 -2.85
N ASP A 77 -18.08 -10.56 -3.01
CA ASP A 77 -19.47 -11.00 -3.12
C ASP A 77 -19.71 -11.74 -4.45
N GLY A 78 -20.36 -12.90 -4.37
CA GLY A 78 -20.80 -13.65 -5.55
C GLY A 78 -19.71 -14.40 -6.31
N GLY A 79 -18.47 -14.50 -5.77
CA GLY A 79 -17.41 -15.21 -6.47
C GLY A 79 -16.21 -15.62 -5.62
N PRO A 80 -15.31 -16.41 -6.18
CA PRO A 80 -14.04 -16.75 -5.52
C PRO A 80 -13.16 -15.50 -5.37
N SER A 81 -12.16 -15.58 -4.48
CA SER A 81 -11.10 -14.57 -4.40
C SER A 81 -10.42 -14.38 -5.75
N TYR A 82 -9.90 -13.18 -5.98
CA TYR A 82 -9.07 -12.95 -7.15
C TYR A 82 -7.76 -13.73 -7.03
N ALA A 83 -7.23 -14.14 -8.19
CA ALA A 83 -5.92 -14.76 -8.28
C ALA A 83 -5.14 -14.11 -9.42
N LEU A 84 -3.85 -13.93 -9.21
CA LEU A 84 -2.94 -13.43 -10.24
C LEU A 84 -2.29 -14.59 -10.97
N ASP A 85 -1.88 -14.33 -12.22
CA ASP A 85 -0.92 -15.17 -12.90
C ASP A 85 0.40 -15.17 -12.10
N PRO A 86 0.88 -16.33 -11.62
CA PRO A 86 2.07 -16.42 -10.79
C PRO A 86 3.36 -15.98 -11.51
N GLU A 87 3.37 -15.96 -12.84
CA GLU A 87 4.53 -15.54 -13.63
C GLU A 87 4.60 -14.04 -13.88
N LEU A 88 3.56 -13.28 -13.49
CA LEU A 88 3.58 -11.83 -13.62
C LEU A 88 4.46 -11.18 -12.56
N PRO A 89 5.46 -10.36 -12.97
CA PRO A 89 6.26 -9.58 -12.04
C PRO A 89 5.46 -8.37 -11.55
N VAL A 90 4.76 -8.54 -10.45
CA VAL A 90 3.90 -7.50 -9.88
C VAL A 90 4.25 -7.20 -8.43
N MET A 91 3.86 -6.02 -7.99
CA MET A 91 3.92 -5.59 -6.59
C MET A 91 2.54 -5.20 -6.07
N ASP A 92 2.30 -5.47 -4.79
CA ASP A 92 1.19 -4.91 -4.05
C ASP A 92 1.71 -3.84 -3.08
N PHE A 93 1.26 -2.60 -3.26
CA PHE A 93 1.53 -1.50 -2.37
C PHE A 93 0.38 -1.33 -1.39
N ASN A 94 0.61 -1.70 -0.15
CA ASN A 94 -0.42 -1.76 0.87
C ASN A 94 0.03 -1.07 2.17
N THR A 95 -0.85 -1.06 3.17
CA THR A 95 -0.62 -0.39 4.46
C THR A 95 -0.19 1.08 4.34
N PHE A 96 -0.71 1.79 3.32
CA PHE A 96 -0.50 3.23 3.19
C PHE A 96 -1.00 3.95 4.43
N THR A 97 -0.12 4.72 5.06
CA THR A 97 -0.51 5.54 6.19
C THR A 97 0.33 6.81 6.27
N TYR A 98 -0.23 7.86 6.82
CA TYR A 98 0.42 9.16 6.92
C TYR A 98 0.00 9.91 8.18
N ARG A 99 0.85 10.84 8.62
CA ARG A 99 0.55 11.77 9.70
C ARG A 99 -0.39 12.85 9.17
N PRO A 100 -1.47 13.21 9.90
CA PRO A 100 -2.33 14.34 9.52
C PRO A 100 -1.52 15.61 9.24
N GLY A 101 -1.89 16.34 8.19
CA GLY A 101 -1.23 17.60 7.78
C GLY A 101 0.06 17.41 6.96
N THR A 102 0.56 16.19 6.75
CA THR A 102 1.79 15.96 5.96
C THR A 102 1.53 15.38 4.58
N TYR A 103 0.29 15.08 4.26
CA TYR A 103 -0.08 14.37 3.03
C TYR A 103 0.46 15.04 1.77
N GLU A 104 0.25 16.34 1.61
CA GLU A 104 0.60 17.08 0.38
C GLU A 104 2.10 17.11 0.13
N THR A 105 2.91 17.11 1.19
CA THR A 105 4.37 17.13 1.09
C THR A 105 4.99 15.75 1.03
N ALA A 106 4.43 14.77 1.74
CA ALA A 106 4.98 13.43 1.85
C ALA A 106 4.54 12.51 0.70
N MET A 107 3.31 12.66 0.19
CA MET A 107 2.78 11.77 -0.85
C MET A 107 3.60 11.81 -2.16
N PRO A 108 4.00 12.96 -2.70
CA PRO A 108 4.86 12.97 -3.89
C PRO A 108 6.18 12.22 -3.70
N LEU A 109 6.79 12.33 -2.51
CA LEU A 109 8.02 11.60 -2.18
C LEU A 109 7.78 10.10 -2.06
N GLN A 110 6.67 9.72 -1.42
CA GLN A 110 6.27 8.32 -1.30
C GLN A 110 6.02 7.69 -2.67
N ILE A 111 5.25 8.35 -3.53
CA ILE A 111 4.96 7.90 -4.90
C ILE A 111 6.24 7.76 -5.73
N ALA A 112 7.15 8.73 -5.64
CA ALA A 112 8.45 8.66 -6.28
C ALA A 112 9.25 7.43 -5.83
N GLY A 113 9.32 7.20 -4.52
CA GLY A 113 9.99 6.03 -3.95
C GLY A 113 9.37 4.71 -4.40
N LEU A 114 8.03 4.62 -4.40
CA LEU A 114 7.30 3.43 -4.85
C LEU A 114 7.56 3.13 -6.33
N ALA A 115 7.51 4.14 -7.20
CA ALA A 115 7.74 3.97 -8.63
C ALA A 115 9.19 3.55 -8.92
N CYS A 116 10.18 4.23 -8.31
CA CYS A 116 11.59 3.85 -8.44
C CYS A 116 11.83 2.41 -7.95
N TYR A 117 11.20 2.02 -6.84
CA TYR A 117 11.35 0.69 -6.30
C TYR A 117 10.68 -0.37 -7.20
N ALA A 118 9.43 -0.14 -7.65
CA ALA A 118 8.74 -1.03 -8.58
C ALA A 118 9.56 -1.24 -9.86
N ARG A 119 10.08 -0.14 -10.43
CA ARG A 119 10.93 -0.20 -11.62
C ARG A 119 12.22 -0.97 -11.39
N HIS A 120 12.89 -0.74 -10.27
CA HIS A 120 14.11 -1.46 -9.89
C HIS A 120 13.87 -2.97 -9.74
N GLN A 121 12.71 -3.37 -9.24
CA GLN A 121 12.31 -4.77 -9.09
C GLN A 121 11.77 -5.40 -10.39
N GLY A 122 11.71 -4.65 -11.49
CA GLY A 122 11.21 -5.12 -12.77
C GLY A 122 9.70 -5.37 -12.77
N ALA A 123 8.95 -4.74 -11.86
CA ALA A 123 7.50 -4.89 -11.82
C ALA A 123 6.85 -4.30 -13.08
N ARG A 124 6.00 -5.09 -13.72
CA ARG A 124 5.21 -4.67 -14.89
C ARG A 124 3.85 -4.09 -14.49
N ARG A 125 3.38 -4.42 -13.31
CA ARG A 125 2.18 -3.85 -12.70
C ARG A 125 2.43 -3.63 -11.22
N ALA A 126 1.78 -2.64 -10.66
CA ALA A 126 1.69 -2.49 -9.22
C ALA A 126 0.21 -2.31 -8.83
N PHE A 127 -0.16 -2.85 -7.69
CA PHE A 127 -1.53 -2.77 -7.16
C PHE A 127 -1.56 -2.01 -5.85
N CYS A 128 -2.68 -1.40 -5.56
CA CYS A 128 -3.01 -0.91 -4.23
C CYS A 128 -4.52 -0.99 -3.99
N LEU A 129 -4.93 -0.82 -2.74
CA LEU A 129 -6.33 -0.83 -2.35
C LEU A 129 -6.76 0.54 -1.84
N TYR A 130 -8.00 0.92 -2.13
CA TYR A 130 -8.64 2.04 -1.46
C TYR A 130 -10.03 1.65 -0.97
N ASP A 131 -10.42 2.16 0.20
CA ASP A 131 -11.76 1.99 0.76
C ASP A 131 -12.80 2.72 -0.11
N VAL A 132 -13.81 2.01 -0.60
CA VAL A 132 -14.84 2.56 -1.51
C VAL A 132 -15.59 3.75 -0.90
N LYS A 133 -15.65 3.86 0.42
CA LYS A 133 -16.24 4.99 1.13
C LYS A 133 -15.31 6.21 1.22
N ASN A 134 -14.04 6.09 0.78
CA ASN A 134 -13.05 7.16 0.90
C ASN A 134 -12.75 7.83 -0.45
N ASP A 135 -13.68 8.64 -0.93
CA ASP A 135 -13.52 9.42 -2.16
C ASP A 135 -12.31 10.34 -2.18
N ARG A 136 -11.88 10.83 -1.03
CA ARG A 136 -10.69 11.69 -0.94
C ARG A 136 -9.44 10.90 -1.33
N ILE A 137 -9.28 9.69 -0.79
CA ILE A 137 -8.15 8.81 -1.12
C ILE A 137 -8.22 8.39 -2.58
N ARG A 138 -9.40 8.03 -3.08
CA ARG A 138 -9.60 7.69 -4.50
C ARG A 138 -9.09 8.80 -5.40
N ARG A 139 -9.54 10.05 -5.19
CA ARG A 139 -9.10 11.21 -6.00
C ARG A 139 -7.60 11.45 -5.88
N ALA A 140 -7.07 11.32 -4.68
CA ALA A 140 -5.65 11.48 -4.44
C ALA A 140 -4.81 10.45 -5.20
N TYR A 141 -5.20 9.18 -5.15
CA TYR A 141 -4.50 8.12 -5.89
C TYR A 141 -4.60 8.34 -7.40
N THR A 142 -5.79 8.67 -7.91
CA THR A 142 -5.97 8.97 -9.34
C THR A 142 -5.05 10.11 -9.83
N ALA A 143 -4.83 11.13 -9.00
CA ALA A 143 -3.91 12.23 -9.33
C ALA A 143 -2.45 11.76 -9.50
N PHE A 144 -2.07 10.63 -8.93
CA PHE A 144 -0.75 10.00 -9.10
C PHE A 144 -0.76 8.82 -10.09
N GLY A 145 -1.77 8.76 -10.95
CA GLY A 145 -1.84 7.79 -12.04
C GLY A 145 -2.34 6.39 -11.64
N TRP A 146 -2.86 6.24 -10.41
CA TRP A 146 -3.59 5.02 -10.07
C TRP A 146 -4.93 4.98 -10.80
N GLU A 147 -5.25 3.85 -11.40
CA GLU A 147 -6.50 3.60 -12.11
C GLU A 147 -7.16 2.30 -11.61
N HIS A 148 -8.45 2.12 -11.86
CA HIS A 148 -9.11 0.86 -11.56
C HIS A 148 -8.47 -0.28 -12.34
N ALA A 149 -8.14 -1.36 -11.66
CA ALA A 149 -7.64 -2.57 -12.30
C ALA A 149 -8.80 -3.28 -13.03
N PRO A 150 -8.78 -3.36 -14.37
CA PRO A 150 -9.91 -3.91 -15.14
C PRO A 150 -10.14 -5.40 -14.89
N ASP A 151 -9.10 -6.13 -14.53
CA ASP A 151 -9.16 -7.56 -14.21
C ASP A 151 -9.82 -7.83 -12.84
N PHE A 152 -9.99 -6.77 -12.02
CA PHE A 152 -10.54 -6.84 -10.66
C PHE A 152 -11.69 -5.83 -10.49
N PRO A 153 -12.79 -5.98 -11.25
CA PRO A 153 -13.86 -4.98 -11.32
C PRO A 153 -14.70 -4.89 -10.04
N ASP A 154 -14.81 -5.98 -9.28
CA ASP A 154 -15.65 -6.04 -8.10
C ASP A 154 -14.90 -5.61 -6.84
N PRO A 155 -15.58 -4.99 -5.86
CA PRO A 155 -15.00 -4.76 -4.56
C PRO A 155 -14.62 -6.06 -3.84
N ILE A 156 -13.60 -5.98 -3.03
CA ILE A 156 -13.12 -7.04 -2.16
C ILE A 156 -13.23 -6.62 -0.69
N TYR A 157 -13.24 -7.56 0.24
CA TYR A 157 -13.25 -7.29 1.67
C TYR A 157 -12.45 -8.33 2.46
N PHE A 158 -11.98 -7.92 3.62
CA PHE A 158 -11.35 -8.81 4.58
C PHE A 158 -12.35 -9.02 5.73
N PRO A 159 -12.77 -10.26 6.02
CA PRO A 159 -13.90 -10.51 6.96
C PRO A 159 -13.71 -9.91 8.34
N THR A 160 -12.47 -9.77 8.80
CA THR A 160 -12.15 -9.27 10.15
C THR A 160 -11.71 -7.81 10.16
N TYR A 161 -11.50 -7.17 8.99
CA TYR A 161 -10.98 -5.81 8.89
C TYR A 161 -12.04 -4.84 8.38
N GLY A 162 -12.43 -3.90 9.21
CA GLY A 162 -13.51 -2.99 8.88
C GLY A 162 -13.72 -1.91 9.93
N ARG A 163 -14.96 -1.47 10.07
CA ARG A 163 -15.36 -0.42 11.01
C ARG A 163 -16.56 -0.85 11.84
N VAL A 164 -16.74 -0.20 12.97
CA VAL A 164 -17.99 -0.28 13.74
C VAL A 164 -18.89 0.87 13.27
N GLU A 165 -20.02 0.52 12.65
CA GLU A 165 -21.03 1.46 12.18
C GLU A 165 -22.36 1.15 12.90
N GLU A 166 -22.96 2.15 13.56
CA GLU A 166 -24.21 1.98 14.33
C GLU A 166 -24.14 0.87 15.39
N GLY A 167 -22.96 0.64 15.96
CA GLY A 167 -22.73 -0.39 16.99
C GLY A 167 -22.44 -1.79 16.44
N GLU A 168 -22.48 -1.98 15.12
CA GLU A 168 -22.20 -3.27 14.47
C GLU A 168 -20.89 -3.24 13.69
N PHE A 169 -20.11 -4.32 13.77
CA PHE A 169 -18.93 -4.48 12.92
C PHE A 169 -19.35 -4.74 11.47
N LYS A 170 -18.75 -3.95 10.55
CA LYS A 170 -18.93 -4.11 9.10
C LYS A 170 -17.58 -4.18 8.41
N PRO A 171 -17.28 -5.26 7.65
CA PRO A 171 -16.08 -5.31 6.83
C PRO A 171 -16.05 -4.13 5.85
N SER A 172 -14.91 -3.48 5.74
CA SER A 172 -14.72 -2.43 4.75
C SER A 172 -14.61 -3.03 3.35
N GLN A 173 -15.23 -2.35 2.39
CA GLN A 173 -15.15 -2.72 0.98
C GLN A 173 -14.01 -1.96 0.32
N TRP A 174 -13.18 -2.65 -0.43
CA TRP A 174 -11.99 -2.12 -1.08
C TRP A 174 -12.06 -2.34 -2.58
N ARG A 175 -11.54 -1.40 -3.36
CA ARG A 175 -11.31 -1.60 -4.79
C ARG A 175 -9.84 -1.68 -5.08
N VAL A 176 -9.51 -2.51 -6.08
CA VAL A 176 -8.14 -2.67 -6.56
C VAL A 176 -7.84 -1.58 -7.58
N PHE A 177 -6.81 -0.81 -7.31
CA PHE A 177 -6.17 0.12 -8.23
C PHE A 177 -4.87 -0.45 -8.75
N GLN A 178 -4.47 -0.02 -9.93
CA GLN A 178 -3.21 -0.43 -10.53
C GLN A 178 -2.40 0.75 -11.07
N TRP A 179 -1.11 0.56 -11.14
CA TRP A 179 -0.22 1.18 -12.10
C TRP A 179 0.13 0.16 -13.18
N THR A 180 0.13 0.61 -14.43
CA THR A 180 0.70 -0.14 -15.55
C THR A 180 2.21 0.07 -15.63
N GLU A 181 2.90 -0.73 -16.43
CA GLU A 181 4.34 -0.57 -16.70
C GLU A 181 4.67 0.85 -17.20
N GLU A 182 3.83 1.37 -18.12
CA GLU A 182 3.98 2.74 -18.63
C GLU A 182 3.89 3.80 -17.51
N THR A 183 2.93 3.64 -16.60
CA THR A 183 2.77 4.54 -15.44
C THR A 183 3.98 4.46 -14.52
N ILE A 184 4.48 3.26 -14.22
CA ILE A 184 5.68 3.05 -13.40
C ILE A 184 6.88 3.74 -14.05
N ASP A 185 7.10 3.52 -15.34
CA ASP A 185 8.22 4.12 -16.09
C ASP A 185 8.14 5.65 -16.14
N ARG A 186 6.95 6.19 -16.33
CA ARG A 186 6.74 7.66 -16.33
C ARG A 186 7.06 8.24 -14.96
N LEU A 187 6.51 7.67 -13.89
CA LEU A 187 6.73 8.16 -12.52
C LEU A 187 8.19 8.02 -12.07
N ASP A 188 8.87 6.91 -12.44
CA ASP A 188 10.31 6.75 -12.17
C ASP A 188 11.14 7.82 -12.87
N ARG A 189 10.88 8.12 -14.16
CA ARG A 189 11.59 9.20 -14.88
C ARG A 189 11.35 10.57 -14.24
N GLU A 190 10.11 10.88 -13.86
CA GLU A 190 9.77 12.11 -13.16
C GLU A 190 10.47 12.23 -11.81
N ALA A 191 10.53 11.12 -11.05
CA ALA A 191 11.22 11.05 -9.76
C ALA A 191 12.73 11.33 -9.91
N ARG A 192 13.40 10.68 -10.85
CA ARG A 192 14.84 10.86 -11.11
C ARG A 192 15.18 12.27 -11.58
N GLY A 193 14.25 12.94 -12.25
CA GLY A 193 14.42 14.34 -12.66
C GLY A 193 14.25 15.36 -11.52
N ARG A 194 13.61 14.97 -10.42
CA ARG A 194 13.30 15.85 -9.29
C ARG A 194 14.07 15.56 -8.01
N PHE A 195 14.46 14.30 -7.81
CA PHE A 195 15.08 13.82 -6.57
C PHE A 195 16.41 13.13 -6.86
N VAL A 196 17.36 13.33 -5.98
CA VAL A 196 18.59 12.52 -5.99
C VAL A 196 18.26 11.19 -5.34
N VAL A 197 17.98 10.16 -6.15
CA VAL A 197 17.82 8.78 -5.70
C VAL A 197 19.23 8.22 -5.47
N ARG A 198 19.58 8.01 -4.22
CA ARG A 198 20.86 7.41 -3.81
C ARG A 198 20.67 5.97 -3.41
#